data_36fd5d103e8b005afe74e6ecb06af3c3
#
_entry.id   36fd5d103e8b005afe74e6ecb06af3c3
#
_cell.length_a   1.000
_cell.length_b   1.000
_cell.length_c   1.000
_cell.angle_alpha   90.00
_cell.angle_beta   90.00
_cell.angle_gamma   90.00
#
_symmetry.space_group_name_H-M   'P 1'
#
loop_
_entity.id
_entity.type
_entity.pdbx_description
1 polymer ?
#
loop_
_entity_poly.entity_id
_entity_poly.type
_entity_poly.pdbx_seq_one_letter_code
_entity_poly.pdbx_strand_id
1 'polypeptide(L)'
;MRRFIIVLSFLSALLSLWGGVSPQDARGSEGTVGTEICKGCHEDRFNTYMMSTHSKKGIPGSPANKEGCESCHGPGAAHVEKSGEGGVGIFIFSKKLADAKAKSAKCLDCHSEQQDLTFWDMGRHKIEGVSCDNCHTVHSGTRKNLKAPQPDLCNFCHKSQRAQQNRTSHHPIREGKIKCTDCHEHHGGFGPTQLKADSVNELCYQCHADKRGPWMWPHPPVDENCLTCHVPHGSNHNKLLSGRVPQICQSCHDSTRHPSTPYTRFETFQGPTPSNKMFARACLNCHGNIHGSNGPSTRGKVFVR
;
A
#
# COMPACT_ATOMS: atom_id res chain seq x y z
N MET A 1 -3.19 -1.68 -86.34
CA MET A 1 -2.07 -2.15 -85.51
C MET A 1 -1.14 -0.98 -85.30
N ARG A 2 -1.32 -0.22 -84.18
CA ARG A 2 -0.50 0.95 -83.88
C ARG A 2 0.41 0.62 -82.68
N ARG A 3 1.70 0.69 -82.90
CA ARG A 3 2.77 0.55 -81.93
C ARG A 3 2.92 1.88 -81.14
N PHE A 4 2.73 1.90 -79.88
CA PHE A 4 3.10 3.02 -79.00
C PHE A 4 4.48 2.78 -78.44
N ILE A 5 5.38 3.71 -78.75
CA ILE A 5 6.73 3.78 -78.16
C ILE A 5 6.63 4.61 -76.89
N ILE A 6 7.01 4.02 -75.77
CA ILE A 6 7.16 4.74 -74.52
C ILE A 6 8.61 5.13 -74.34
N VAL A 7 8.87 6.43 -74.30
CA VAL A 7 10.16 7.03 -73.99
C VAL A 7 10.34 7.09 -72.47
N LEU A 8 11.30 6.36 -71.95
CA LEU A 8 11.72 6.48 -70.55
C LEU A 8 12.70 7.63 -70.39
N SER A 9 12.29 8.71 -69.77
CA SER A 9 13.17 9.78 -69.31
C SER A 9 13.77 9.43 -67.93
N PHE A 10 15.09 9.18 -67.92
CA PHE A 10 15.85 9.07 -66.66
C PHE A 10 16.03 10.47 -66.07
N LEU A 11 15.34 10.74 -64.94
CA LEU A 11 15.61 11.90 -64.10
C LEU A 11 16.51 11.47 -62.94
N SER A 12 17.77 11.85 -63.02
CA SER A 12 18.77 11.63 -62.00
C SER A 12 18.48 12.57 -60.83
N ALA A 13 17.89 12.07 -59.75
CA ALA A 13 17.76 12.81 -58.51
C ALA A 13 19.03 12.64 -57.65
N LEU A 14 19.85 13.66 -57.58
CA LEU A 14 20.91 13.82 -56.59
C LEU A 14 20.25 14.01 -55.21
N LEU A 15 20.19 12.96 -54.40
CA LEU A 15 19.89 13.05 -53.00
C LEU A 15 21.12 13.58 -52.25
N SER A 16 21.13 14.85 -51.95
CA SER A 16 22.03 15.46 -50.97
C SER A 16 21.69 14.89 -49.57
N LEU A 17 22.61 14.06 -49.04
CA LEU A 17 22.64 13.63 -47.67
C LEU A 17 22.89 14.86 -46.73
N TRP A 18 21.84 15.56 -46.40
CA TRP A 18 21.86 16.42 -45.22
C TRP A 18 21.56 15.53 -44.00
N GLY A 19 22.61 15.17 -43.28
CA GLY A 19 22.50 14.64 -41.94
C GLY A 19 21.86 15.70 -41.06
N GLY A 20 20.54 15.68 -40.98
CA GLY A 20 19.80 16.46 -40.01
C GLY A 20 20.11 15.90 -38.63
N VAL A 21 20.97 16.57 -37.90
CA VAL A 21 21.04 16.45 -36.45
C VAL A 21 19.64 16.79 -35.93
N SER A 22 18.94 15.79 -35.37
CA SER A 22 17.64 16.00 -34.74
C SER A 22 17.79 17.02 -33.63
N PRO A 23 16.92 18.06 -33.56
CA PRO A 23 17.00 19.07 -32.50
C PRO A 23 16.34 18.56 -31.22
N GLN A 24 16.68 17.37 -30.76
CA GLN A 24 16.12 16.80 -29.54
C GLN A 24 17.03 16.92 -28.31
N ASP A 25 18.30 17.32 -28.48
CA ASP A 25 19.27 17.41 -27.39
C ASP A 25 19.62 18.83 -26.93
N ALA A 26 18.89 19.85 -27.38
CA ALA A 26 19.10 21.23 -26.98
C ALA A 26 17.83 21.85 -26.39
N ARG A 27 17.18 21.14 -25.46
CA ARG A 27 16.29 21.80 -24.50
C ARG A 27 16.99 21.88 -23.14
N GLY A 28 18.09 22.63 -23.08
CA GLY A 28 18.37 23.42 -21.91
C GLY A 28 17.20 24.37 -21.80
N SER A 29 16.35 24.18 -20.78
CA SER A 29 15.17 25.05 -20.61
C SER A 29 15.68 26.49 -20.46
N GLU A 30 15.21 27.38 -21.30
CA GLU A 30 15.43 28.81 -21.09
C GLU A 30 15.11 29.12 -19.64
N GLY A 31 16.10 29.68 -18.91
CA GLY A 31 15.94 30.08 -17.53
C GLY A 31 16.41 29.10 -16.45
N THR A 32 17.14 28.03 -16.77
CA THR A 32 17.82 27.21 -15.75
C THR A 32 19.08 27.92 -15.25
N VAL A 33 19.36 27.83 -13.94
CA VAL A 33 20.50 28.46 -13.28
C VAL A 33 21.48 27.46 -12.67
N GLY A 34 21.07 26.24 -12.49
CA GLY A 34 21.86 25.16 -11.92
C GLY A 34 21.83 25.06 -10.39
N THR A 35 22.09 23.85 -9.93
CA THR A 35 21.95 23.48 -8.50
C THR A 35 22.84 24.28 -7.55
N GLU A 36 24.02 24.72 -7.98
CA GLU A 36 24.94 25.50 -7.13
C GLU A 36 24.41 26.90 -6.82
N ILE A 37 23.67 27.51 -7.72
CA ILE A 37 23.01 28.81 -7.46
C ILE A 37 21.93 28.61 -6.38
N CYS A 38 21.15 27.52 -6.44
CA CYS A 38 20.13 27.22 -5.43
C CYS A 38 20.76 27.04 -4.04
N LYS A 39 21.93 26.39 -3.97
CA LYS A 39 22.68 26.17 -2.72
C LYS A 39 22.97 27.49 -1.99
N GLY A 40 23.26 28.57 -2.72
CA GLY A 40 23.61 29.88 -2.11
C GLY A 40 22.56 30.42 -1.12
N CYS A 41 21.26 30.07 -1.33
CA CYS A 41 20.16 30.46 -0.44
C CYS A 41 19.52 29.27 0.28
N HIS A 42 19.63 28.04 -0.28
CA HIS A 42 18.95 26.86 0.22
C HIS A 42 19.96 25.75 0.66
N GLU A 43 21.00 26.12 1.42
CA GLU A 43 22.08 25.20 1.82
C GLU A 43 21.57 23.96 2.55
N ASP A 44 20.66 24.11 3.50
CA ASP A 44 20.07 22.95 4.23
C ASP A 44 19.34 21.99 3.30
N ARG A 45 18.60 22.54 2.32
CA ARG A 45 17.89 21.72 1.33
C ARG A 45 18.86 21.04 0.38
N PHE A 46 19.91 21.73 -0.03
CA PHE A 46 20.97 21.16 -0.82
C PHE A 46 21.65 19.99 -0.09
N ASN A 47 22.08 20.20 1.15
CA ASN A 47 22.77 19.19 1.96
C ASN A 47 21.89 17.95 2.17
N THR A 48 20.61 18.12 2.48
CA THR A 48 19.67 16.99 2.63
C THR A 48 19.37 16.31 1.29
N TYR A 49 19.28 17.04 0.18
CA TYR A 49 19.15 16.47 -1.16
C TYR A 49 20.36 15.60 -1.52
N MET A 50 21.59 16.04 -1.18
CA MET A 50 22.82 15.29 -1.46
C MET A 50 22.89 13.91 -0.79
N MET A 51 22.08 13.65 0.24
CA MET A 51 21.94 12.34 0.87
C MET A 51 21.03 11.39 0.09
N SER A 52 20.19 11.93 -0.80
CA SER A 52 19.20 11.18 -1.57
C SER A 52 19.84 10.49 -2.79
N THR A 53 19.17 9.44 -3.29
CA THR A 53 19.55 8.78 -4.55
C THR A 53 19.40 9.70 -5.76
N HIS A 54 18.50 10.68 -5.70
CA HIS A 54 18.24 11.66 -6.76
C HIS A 54 19.43 12.61 -7.00
N SER A 55 20.33 12.75 -6.02
CA SER A 55 21.55 13.55 -6.14
C SER A 55 22.74 12.80 -6.78
N LYS A 56 22.58 11.52 -7.12
CA LYS A 56 23.68 10.69 -7.61
C LYS A 56 23.79 10.79 -9.13
N LYS A 57 24.78 11.52 -9.62
CA LYS A 57 25.07 11.70 -11.06
C LYS A 57 25.33 10.38 -11.79
N GLY A 58 25.86 9.39 -11.10
CA GLY A 58 26.15 8.06 -11.67
C GLY A 58 24.90 7.20 -11.93
N ILE A 59 23.72 7.63 -11.51
CA ILE A 59 22.46 6.94 -11.79
C ILE A 59 21.84 7.53 -13.05
N PRO A 60 21.74 6.75 -14.15
CA PRO A 60 21.13 7.23 -15.39
C PRO A 60 19.71 7.75 -15.16
N GLY A 61 19.40 8.90 -15.73
CA GLY A 61 18.08 9.53 -15.60
C GLY A 61 17.79 10.18 -14.23
N SER A 62 18.74 10.15 -13.28
CA SER A 62 18.56 10.87 -12.02
C SER A 62 18.43 12.38 -12.24
N PRO A 63 17.72 13.12 -11.37
CA PRO A 63 17.68 14.58 -11.43
C PRO A 63 19.06 15.22 -11.47
N ALA A 64 20.03 14.72 -10.70
CA ALA A 64 21.41 15.23 -10.72
C ALA A 64 22.14 15.01 -12.07
N ASN A 65 21.69 14.06 -12.87
CA ASN A 65 22.20 13.83 -14.21
C ASN A 65 21.47 14.65 -15.29
N LYS A 66 20.49 15.41 -14.88
CA LYS A 66 19.72 16.35 -15.70
C LYS A 66 19.92 17.78 -15.15
N GLU A 67 18.89 18.39 -14.67
CA GLU A 67 18.88 19.80 -14.20
C GLU A 67 18.95 19.93 -12.68
N GLY A 68 19.22 18.86 -11.95
CA GLY A 68 19.34 18.87 -10.48
C GLY A 68 18.05 19.27 -9.77
N CYS A 69 18.10 20.36 -8.99
CA CYS A 69 16.94 20.91 -8.30
C CYS A 69 15.80 21.26 -9.26
N GLU A 70 16.16 21.82 -10.41
CA GLU A 70 15.22 22.31 -11.42
C GLU A 70 14.47 21.17 -12.14
N SER A 71 14.97 19.95 -12.11
CA SER A 71 14.24 18.76 -12.62
C SER A 71 12.88 18.56 -11.92
N CYS A 72 12.74 19.02 -10.67
CA CYS A 72 11.49 18.91 -9.90
C CYS A 72 10.81 20.26 -9.71
N HIS A 73 11.61 21.30 -9.53
CA HIS A 73 11.11 22.65 -9.20
C HIS A 73 10.89 23.52 -10.44
N GLY A 74 11.36 23.10 -11.62
CA GLY A 74 11.35 23.91 -12.85
C GLY A 74 12.46 24.95 -12.89
N PRO A 75 12.58 25.70 -14.02
CA PRO A 75 13.64 26.68 -14.25
C PRO A 75 13.61 27.79 -13.20
N GLY A 76 14.77 28.07 -12.58
CA GLY A 76 14.90 28.93 -11.42
C GLY A 76 15.26 30.38 -11.70
N ALA A 77 15.54 30.79 -12.94
CA ALA A 77 16.05 32.14 -13.26
C ALA A 77 15.14 33.25 -12.73
N ALA A 78 13.84 33.18 -13.02
CA ALA A 78 12.88 34.17 -12.57
C ALA A 78 12.76 34.24 -11.03
N HIS A 79 12.92 33.11 -10.34
CA HIS A 79 12.94 33.04 -8.89
C HIS A 79 14.17 33.73 -8.31
N VAL A 80 15.34 33.48 -8.90
CA VAL A 80 16.61 34.15 -8.48
C VAL A 80 16.55 35.62 -8.76
N GLU A 81 16.06 36.03 -9.93
CA GLU A 81 15.90 37.46 -10.30
C GLU A 81 14.99 38.19 -9.33
N LYS A 82 13.96 37.56 -8.81
CA LYS A 82 13.05 38.09 -7.78
C LYS A 82 13.56 37.86 -6.35
N SER A 83 14.86 37.69 -6.17
CA SER A 83 15.51 37.50 -4.87
C SER A 83 14.90 36.40 -3.99
N GLY A 84 14.39 35.34 -4.62
CA GLY A 84 13.85 34.18 -3.92
C GLY A 84 12.42 34.34 -3.41
N GLU A 85 11.63 35.28 -3.94
CA GLU A 85 10.23 35.43 -3.56
C GLU A 85 9.46 34.11 -3.75
N GLY A 86 8.78 33.64 -2.67
CA GLY A 86 8.15 32.36 -2.62
C GLY A 86 7.04 32.16 -3.66
N GLY A 87 7.18 31.15 -4.50
CA GLY A 87 6.20 30.79 -5.54
C GLY A 87 6.33 31.55 -6.84
N VAL A 88 7.22 32.55 -6.92
CA VAL A 88 7.45 33.29 -8.17
C VAL A 88 8.44 32.51 -9.04
N GLY A 89 8.02 32.16 -10.25
CA GLY A 89 8.86 31.51 -11.26
C GLY A 89 9.41 30.14 -10.91
N ILE A 90 8.87 29.47 -9.89
CA ILE A 90 9.34 28.15 -9.45
C ILE A 90 8.19 27.30 -8.89
N PHE A 91 8.25 25.99 -9.07
CA PHE A 91 7.24 25.07 -8.52
C PHE A 91 7.52 24.76 -7.05
N ILE A 92 6.51 24.96 -6.20
CA ILE A 92 6.60 24.69 -4.76
C ILE A 92 5.64 23.57 -4.37
N PHE A 93 6.16 22.54 -3.70
CA PHE A 93 5.39 21.40 -3.17
C PHE A 93 4.60 21.81 -1.90
N SER A 94 3.86 22.89 -1.95
CA SER A 94 3.01 23.37 -0.87
C SER A 94 1.54 23.05 -1.13
N LYS A 95 0.79 22.71 -0.09
CA LYS A 95 -0.67 22.53 -0.19
C LYS A 95 -1.41 23.78 -0.63
N LYS A 96 -0.84 24.96 -0.37
CA LYS A 96 -1.43 26.24 -0.72
C LYS A 96 -1.19 26.62 -2.18
N LEU A 97 -0.10 26.14 -2.78
CA LEU A 97 0.38 26.60 -4.09
C LEU A 97 0.23 25.55 -5.20
N ALA A 98 0.10 24.29 -4.84
CA ALA A 98 -0.09 23.20 -5.81
C ALA A 98 -1.03 22.12 -5.27
N ASP A 99 -1.92 21.65 -6.11
CA ASP A 99 -2.78 20.51 -5.79
C ASP A 99 -2.02 19.16 -5.82
N ALA A 100 -2.66 18.11 -5.36
CA ALA A 100 -2.05 16.78 -5.28
C ALA A 100 -1.68 16.22 -6.66
N LYS A 101 -2.47 16.52 -7.69
CA LYS A 101 -2.25 16.06 -9.07
C LYS A 101 -0.99 16.73 -9.65
N ALA A 102 -0.87 18.06 -9.53
CA ALA A 102 0.29 18.80 -10.02
C ALA A 102 1.59 18.37 -9.32
N LYS A 103 1.53 18.11 -8.00
CA LYS A 103 2.69 17.63 -7.24
C LYS A 103 3.11 16.22 -7.66
N SER A 104 2.13 15.32 -7.81
CA SER A 104 2.40 13.94 -8.25
C SER A 104 2.95 13.89 -9.68
N ALA A 105 2.46 14.75 -10.57
CA ALA A 105 2.94 14.83 -11.95
C ALA A 105 4.45 15.02 -12.02
N LYS A 106 5.03 15.88 -11.17
CA LYS A 106 6.48 16.10 -11.12
C LYS A 106 7.30 14.83 -10.83
N CYS A 107 6.73 13.90 -10.10
CA CYS A 107 7.36 12.62 -9.83
C CYS A 107 7.12 11.64 -10.99
N LEU A 108 5.89 11.62 -11.50
CA LEU A 108 5.46 10.72 -12.56
C LEU A 108 6.12 11.00 -13.92
N ASP A 109 6.64 12.21 -14.14
CA ASP A 109 7.45 12.52 -15.33
C ASP A 109 8.64 11.54 -15.52
N CYS A 110 9.10 10.91 -14.44
CA CYS A 110 10.18 9.92 -14.46
C CYS A 110 9.75 8.56 -13.90
N HIS A 111 8.73 8.50 -13.04
CA HIS A 111 8.36 7.31 -12.30
C HIS A 111 7.09 6.60 -12.82
N SER A 112 6.41 7.13 -13.86
CA SER A 112 5.14 6.59 -14.37
C SER A 112 5.21 5.14 -14.84
N GLU A 113 6.36 4.70 -15.35
CA GLU A 113 6.54 3.34 -15.89
C GLU A 113 7.02 2.33 -14.83
N GLN A 114 7.17 2.75 -13.58
CA GLN A 114 7.59 1.83 -12.52
C GLN A 114 6.49 0.84 -12.17
N GLN A 115 6.84 -0.43 -12.08
CA GLN A 115 5.91 -1.52 -11.76
C GLN A 115 5.12 -1.28 -10.47
N ASP A 116 5.77 -0.72 -9.45
CA ASP A 116 5.12 -0.40 -8.17
C ASP A 116 4.02 0.67 -8.30
N LEU A 117 3.93 1.39 -9.41
CA LEU A 117 2.97 2.45 -9.68
C LEU A 117 1.91 2.08 -10.72
N THR A 118 1.91 0.84 -11.22
CA THR A 118 0.97 0.37 -12.26
C THR A 118 -0.50 0.68 -11.92
N PHE A 119 -0.86 0.56 -10.65
CA PHE A 119 -2.22 0.80 -10.18
C PHE A 119 -2.41 2.15 -9.50
N TRP A 120 -1.45 3.08 -9.62
CA TRP A 120 -1.54 4.40 -8.98
C TRP A 120 -2.82 5.15 -9.34
N ASP A 121 -3.20 5.10 -10.62
CA ASP A 121 -4.35 5.86 -11.12
C ASP A 121 -5.69 5.42 -10.54
N MET A 122 -5.82 4.16 -10.13
CA MET A 122 -6.99 3.63 -9.45
C MET A 122 -6.82 3.53 -7.93
N GLY A 123 -5.66 3.94 -7.42
CA GLY A 123 -5.31 3.89 -6.01
C GLY A 123 -6.15 4.85 -5.15
N ARG A 124 -6.62 4.35 -3.99
CA ARG A 124 -7.42 5.17 -3.06
C ARG A 124 -6.69 6.42 -2.62
N HIS A 125 -5.39 6.35 -2.36
CA HIS A 125 -4.60 7.53 -1.98
C HIS A 125 -4.65 8.62 -3.04
N LYS A 126 -4.50 8.27 -4.34
CA LYS A 126 -4.64 9.24 -5.42
C LYS A 126 -6.05 9.81 -5.50
N ILE A 127 -7.08 8.95 -5.43
CA ILE A 127 -8.49 9.36 -5.50
C ILE A 127 -8.83 10.34 -4.37
N GLU A 128 -8.30 10.10 -3.17
CA GLU A 128 -8.49 10.96 -1.99
C GLU A 128 -7.52 12.16 -1.93
N GLY A 129 -6.84 12.46 -3.03
CA GLY A 129 -5.98 13.64 -3.14
C GLY A 129 -4.68 13.56 -2.33
N VAL A 130 -4.17 12.36 -2.07
CA VAL A 130 -2.84 12.17 -1.49
C VAL A 130 -1.80 12.18 -2.61
N SER A 131 -0.79 13.02 -2.49
CA SER A 131 0.32 13.12 -3.44
C SER A 131 1.56 12.38 -2.94
N CYS A 132 2.49 12.10 -3.86
CA CYS A 132 3.74 11.40 -3.55
C CYS A 132 4.51 12.05 -2.40
N ASP A 133 4.54 13.39 -2.39
CA ASP A 133 5.22 14.17 -1.35
C ASP A 133 4.55 14.11 0.03
N ASN A 134 3.36 13.54 0.16
CA ASN A 134 2.77 13.30 1.49
C ASN A 134 3.55 12.22 2.26
N CYS A 135 4.07 11.22 1.56
CA CYS A 135 4.82 10.11 2.13
C CYS A 135 6.32 10.18 1.87
N HIS A 136 6.72 10.71 0.72
CA HIS A 136 8.11 10.76 0.29
C HIS A 136 8.70 12.17 0.39
N THR A 137 10.03 12.25 0.52
CA THR A 137 10.80 13.48 0.36
C THR A 137 12.18 13.18 -0.21
N VAL A 138 12.52 13.84 -1.30
CA VAL A 138 13.85 13.74 -1.91
C VAL A 138 14.92 14.51 -1.12
N HIS A 139 14.50 15.34 -0.16
CA HIS A 139 15.36 16.04 0.77
C HIS A 139 15.64 15.22 2.02
N SER A 140 15.99 13.93 1.85
CA SER A 140 16.42 13.06 2.95
C SER A 140 17.23 11.88 2.42
N GLY A 141 18.05 11.30 3.29
CA GLY A 141 18.79 10.06 3.01
C GLY A 141 18.08 8.80 3.52
N THR A 142 16.80 8.89 3.87
CA THR A 142 16.05 7.74 4.36
C THR A 142 15.79 6.71 3.26
N ARG A 143 15.69 5.45 3.64
CA ARG A 143 15.38 4.36 2.69
C ARG A 143 14.07 4.67 1.96
N LYS A 144 14.11 4.57 0.63
CA LYS A 144 12.98 4.90 -0.26
C LYS A 144 12.48 6.36 -0.11
N ASN A 145 13.31 7.24 0.42
CA ASN A 145 12.97 8.65 0.65
C ASN A 145 11.68 8.85 1.47
N LEU A 146 11.36 7.96 2.40
CA LEU A 146 10.19 8.09 3.26
C LEU A 146 10.40 9.17 4.32
N LYS A 147 9.36 9.94 4.63
CA LYS A 147 9.35 10.98 5.67
C LYS A 147 9.44 10.41 7.09
N ALA A 148 8.98 9.18 7.28
CA ALA A 148 9.06 8.45 8.54
C ALA A 148 9.06 6.94 8.29
N PRO A 149 9.54 6.12 9.23
CA PRO A 149 9.40 4.68 9.15
C PRO A 149 7.94 4.24 9.35
N GLN A 150 7.62 3.01 8.93
CA GLN A 150 6.36 2.38 9.30
C GLN A 150 6.46 1.82 10.74
N PRO A 151 5.37 1.88 11.52
CA PRO A 151 4.02 2.28 11.13
C PRO A 151 3.73 3.78 11.24
N ASP A 152 4.65 4.61 11.74
CA ASP A 152 4.42 6.01 12.08
C ASP A 152 3.98 6.83 10.86
N LEU A 153 4.59 6.58 9.70
CA LEU A 153 4.21 7.24 8.44
C LEU A 153 2.72 7.08 8.14
N CYS A 154 2.22 5.84 8.23
CA CYS A 154 0.83 5.52 7.95
C CYS A 154 -0.10 6.04 9.05
N ASN A 155 0.32 5.89 10.29
CA ASN A 155 -0.43 6.28 11.49
C ASN A 155 -0.62 7.80 11.61
N PHE A 156 0.13 8.59 10.86
CA PHE A 156 -0.09 10.03 10.79
C PHE A 156 -1.52 10.37 10.33
N CYS A 157 -2.03 9.66 9.34
CA CYS A 157 -3.40 9.82 8.83
C CYS A 157 -4.36 8.74 9.36
N HIS A 158 -3.92 7.48 9.45
CA HIS A 158 -4.74 6.32 9.84
C HIS A 158 -4.87 6.18 11.36
N LYS A 159 -5.54 7.14 12.00
CA LYS A 159 -5.66 7.22 13.47
C LYS A 159 -6.44 6.06 14.10
N SER A 160 -7.47 5.55 13.42
CA SER A 160 -8.25 4.41 13.91
C SER A 160 -7.43 3.13 13.93
N GLN A 161 -6.62 2.88 12.91
CA GLN A 161 -5.73 1.74 12.84
C GLN A 161 -4.63 1.85 13.91
N ARG A 162 -4.08 3.05 14.10
CA ARG A 162 -3.16 3.32 15.22
C ARG A 162 -3.77 2.97 16.57
N ALA A 163 -5.02 3.35 16.82
CA ALA A 163 -5.71 3.02 18.06
C ALA A 163 -5.90 1.50 18.21
N GLN A 164 -6.25 0.80 17.12
CA GLN A 164 -6.39 -0.65 17.17
C GLN A 164 -5.06 -1.37 17.44
N GLN A 165 -3.96 -0.92 16.85
CA GLN A 165 -2.62 -1.48 17.09
C GLN A 165 -2.17 -1.39 18.56
N ASN A 166 -2.80 -0.53 19.36
CA ASN A 166 -2.53 -0.39 20.79
C ASN A 166 -3.40 -1.27 21.68
N ARG A 167 -4.31 -2.08 21.12
CA ARG A 167 -5.14 -3.02 21.89
C ARG A 167 -4.32 -4.21 22.35
N THR A 168 -4.87 -4.93 23.33
CA THR A 168 -4.20 -6.04 24.01
C THR A 168 -3.74 -7.15 23.06
N SER A 169 -4.58 -7.48 22.07
CA SER A 169 -4.28 -8.46 21.05
C SER A 169 -4.13 -7.75 19.71
N HIS A 170 -2.95 -7.80 19.08
CA HIS A 170 -2.65 -7.14 17.82
C HIS A 170 -1.56 -7.91 17.06
N HIS A 171 -1.49 -7.73 15.76
CA HIS A 171 -0.29 -8.15 15.02
C HIS A 171 0.90 -7.29 15.44
N PRO A 172 2.14 -7.83 15.44
CA PRO A 172 3.32 -7.15 15.96
C PRO A 172 3.83 -6.04 15.02
N ILE A 173 2.93 -5.11 14.69
CA ILE A 173 3.21 -3.93 13.83
C ILE A 173 3.99 -2.89 14.63
N ARG A 174 3.61 -2.64 15.86
CA ARG A 174 4.30 -1.72 16.78
C ARG A 174 5.72 -2.19 17.08
N GLU A 175 5.92 -3.48 17.16
CA GLU A 175 7.19 -4.14 17.41
C GLU A 175 8.07 -4.21 16.14
N GLY A 176 7.60 -3.66 15.03
CA GLY A 176 8.33 -3.59 13.77
C GLY A 176 8.54 -4.92 13.04
N LYS A 177 7.85 -6.00 13.48
CA LYS A 177 7.96 -7.33 12.86
C LYS A 177 7.07 -7.46 11.61
N ILE A 178 5.99 -6.70 11.56
CA ILE A 178 5.06 -6.63 10.42
C ILE A 178 4.89 -5.16 10.05
N LYS A 179 4.80 -4.86 8.77
CA LYS A 179 4.56 -3.53 8.21
C LYS A 179 3.17 -3.44 7.62
N CYS A 180 2.62 -2.24 7.55
CA CYS A 180 1.34 -2.01 6.87
C CYS A 180 1.40 -2.50 5.42
N THR A 181 2.55 -2.30 4.78
CA THR A 181 2.80 -2.71 3.39
C THR A 181 3.06 -4.20 3.20
N ASP A 182 3.05 -5.01 4.24
CA ASP A 182 3.07 -6.47 4.07
C ASP A 182 1.69 -7.00 3.68
N CYS A 183 0.64 -6.25 4.03
CA CYS A 183 -0.75 -6.59 3.72
C CYS A 183 -1.40 -5.69 2.66
N HIS A 184 -0.99 -4.42 2.57
CA HIS A 184 -1.63 -3.42 1.73
C HIS A 184 -0.74 -2.90 0.60
N GLU A 185 -1.33 -2.72 -0.58
CA GLU A 185 -0.74 -2.01 -1.71
C GLU A 185 -1.05 -0.51 -1.60
N HIS A 186 -0.07 0.26 -1.15
CA HIS A 186 -0.24 1.68 -0.83
C HIS A 186 -0.19 2.61 -2.05
N HIS A 187 0.37 2.15 -3.17
CA HIS A 187 0.40 2.90 -4.43
C HIS A 187 -0.81 2.61 -5.32
N GLY A 188 -1.66 1.68 -4.95
CA GLY A 188 -2.83 1.28 -5.71
C GLY A 188 -2.94 -0.24 -5.81
N GLY A 189 -4.14 -0.75 -5.94
CA GLY A 189 -4.43 -2.17 -6.03
C GLY A 189 -5.93 -2.41 -6.14
N PHE A 190 -6.33 -3.66 -6.16
CA PHE A 190 -7.73 -4.04 -6.28
C PHE A 190 -8.47 -3.95 -4.94
N GLY A 191 -9.78 -3.70 -5.04
CA GLY A 191 -10.68 -3.62 -3.91
C GLY A 191 -10.51 -2.37 -3.03
N PRO A 192 -11.42 -2.16 -2.09
CA PRO A 192 -11.50 -0.92 -1.30
C PRO A 192 -10.35 -0.77 -0.30
N THR A 193 -9.75 -1.88 0.13
CA THR A 193 -8.65 -1.91 1.09
C THR A 193 -7.29 -2.19 0.46
N GLN A 194 -7.26 -2.41 -0.87
CA GLN A 194 -6.04 -2.61 -1.65
C GLN A 194 -5.11 -3.64 -1.00
N LEU A 195 -5.60 -4.87 -0.82
CA LEU A 195 -4.83 -5.98 -0.27
C LEU A 195 -3.84 -6.53 -1.32
N LYS A 196 -2.75 -7.12 -0.86
CA LYS A 196 -1.73 -7.78 -1.67
C LYS A 196 -2.11 -9.19 -2.16
N ALA A 197 -3.33 -9.60 -1.95
CA ALA A 197 -3.86 -10.88 -2.40
C ALA A 197 -5.30 -10.70 -2.91
N ASP A 198 -5.75 -11.67 -3.69
CA ASP A 198 -7.08 -11.64 -4.32
C ASP A 198 -8.22 -11.73 -3.30
N SER A 199 -7.94 -12.31 -2.14
CA SER A 199 -8.89 -12.39 -1.04
C SER A 199 -8.22 -12.18 0.32
N VAL A 200 -9.04 -11.90 1.33
CA VAL A 200 -8.58 -11.82 2.73
C VAL A 200 -7.94 -13.13 3.16
N ASN A 201 -8.56 -14.27 2.83
CA ASN A 201 -8.07 -15.57 3.23
C ASN A 201 -6.71 -15.89 2.61
N GLU A 202 -6.55 -15.65 1.30
CA GLU A 202 -5.25 -15.83 0.63
C GLU A 202 -4.15 -14.94 1.21
N LEU A 203 -4.49 -13.72 1.60
CA LEU A 203 -3.54 -12.86 2.31
C LEU A 203 -3.13 -13.46 3.65
N CYS A 204 -4.09 -13.90 4.45
CA CYS A 204 -3.82 -14.49 5.77
C CYS A 204 -2.98 -15.77 5.66
N TYR A 205 -3.25 -16.61 4.67
CA TYR A 205 -2.56 -17.88 4.45
C TYR A 205 -1.09 -17.72 4.06
N GLN A 206 -0.65 -16.55 3.62
CA GLN A 206 0.78 -16.32 3.36
C GLN A 206 1.65 -16.52 4.61
N CYS A 207 1.08 -16.28 5.79
CA CYS A 207 1.76 -16.49 7.08
C CYS A 207 1.10 -17.56 7.94
N HIS A 208 -0.22 -17.78 7.80
CA HIS A 208 -1.03 -18.72 8.56
C HIS A 208 -1.42 -19.94 7.71
N ALA A 209 -0.44 -20.53 7.02
CA ALA A 209 -0.66 -21.65 6.11
C ALA A 209 -1.31 -22.89 6.80
N ASP A 210 -1.08 -23.05 8.10
CA ASP A 210 -1.68 -24.11 8.93
C ASP A 210 -3.21 -23.98 9.08
N LYS A 211 -3.79 -22.86 8.67
CA LYS A 211 -5.26 -22.64 8.70
C LYS A 211 -5.93 -22.85 7.35
N ARG A 212 -5.15 -23.08 6.29
CA ARG A 212 -5.66 -23.21 4.92
C ARG A 212 -6.41 -24.51 4.65
N GLY A 213 -6.01 -25.58 5.30
CA GLY A 213 -6.51 -26.92 4.93
C GLY A 213 -5.68 -27.58 3.81
N PRO A 214 -6.21 -28.51 3.05
CA PRO A 214 -7.63 -28.90 2.98
C PRO A 214 -8.13 -29.64 4.23
N TRP A 215 -9.41 -29.44 4.54
CA TRP A 215 -10.05 -30.06 5.69
C TRP A 215 -11.10 -31.09 5.26
N MET A 216 -11.14 -32.23 5.92
CA MET A 216 -12.24 -33.18 5.76
C MET A 216 -13.57 -32.57 6.22
N TRP A 217 -13.52 -31.77 7.27
CA TRP A 217 -14.65 -31.05 7.83
C TRP A 217 -14.28 -29.57 7.91
N PRO A 218 -14.57 -28.78 6.86
CA PRO A 218 -14.35 -27.35 6.88
C PRO A 218 -15.41 -26.66 7.76
N HIS A 219 -15.03 -25.55 8.38
CA HIS A 219 -15.98 -24.67 9.04
C HIS A 219 -16.31 -23.51 8.07
N PRO A 220 -17.54 -23.44 7.52
CA PRO A 220 -17.87 -22.55 6.42
C PRO A 220 -17.43 -21.08 6.62
N PRO A 221 -17.66 -20.41 7.78
CA PRO A 221 -17.22 -19.04 7.98
C PRO A 221 -15.70 -18.86 7.87
N VAL A 222 -14.91 -19.90 8.11
CA VAL A 222 -13.44 -19.86 7.97
C VAL A 222 -13.04 -19.88 6.50
N ASP A 223 -13.71 -20.71 5.69
CA ASP A 223 -13.46 -20.76 4.25
C ASP A 223 -13.93 -19.51 3.54
N GLU A 224 -14.99 -18.86 4.05
CA GLU A 224 -15.54 -17.64 3.46
C GLU A 224 -14.66 -16.42 3.75
N ASN A 225 -14.39 -16.11 5.02
CA ASN A 225 -13.63 -14.92 5.39
C ASN A 225 -13.10 -14.97 6.83
N CYS A 226 -11.79 -14.89 6.99
CA CYS A 226 -11.16 -14.81 8.32
C CYS A 226 -11.67 -13.64 9.18
N LEU A 227 -12.07 -12.53 8.53
CA LEU A 227 -12.58 -11.33 9.23
C LEU A 227 -13.98 -11.51 9.82
N THR A 228 -14.67 -12.60 9.53
CA THR A 228 -15.92 -12.96 10.23
C THR A 228 -15.68 -13.07 11.73
N CYS A 229 -14.51 -13.57 12.12
CA CYS A 229 -14.14 -13.76 13.52
C CYS A 229 -12.99 -12.88 13.99
N HIS A 230 -12.10 -12.43 13.11
CA HIS A 230 -10.86 -11.74 13.48
C HIS A 230 -10.83 -10.27 13.05
N VAL A 231 -10.15 -9.43 13.87
CA VAL A 231 -9.88 -8.02 13.59
C VAL A 231 -8.37 -7.83 13.46
N PRO A 232 -7.81 -7.77 12.23
CA PRO A 232 -6.38 -7.90 11.99
C PRO A 232 -5.52 -6.78 12.56
N HIS A 233 -6.05 -5.58 12.71
CA HIS A 233 -5.28 -4.45 13.25
C HIS A 233 -5.19 -4.47 14.78
N GLY A 234 -6.14 -5.11 15.46
CA GLY A 234 -6.11 -5.25 16.91
C GLY A 234 -7.47 -5.35 17.55
N SER A 235 -7.54 -6.12 18.63
CA SER A 235 -8.73 -6.39 19.43
C SER A 235 -8.42 -6.38 20.93
N ASN A 236 -9.43 -6.13 21.73
CA ASN A 236 -9.35 -6.32 23.19
C ASN A 236 -9.57 -7.78 23.60
N HIS A 237 -9.85 -8.65 22.64
CA HIS A 237 -10.06 -10.08 22.85
C HIS A 237 -8.84 -10.85 22.34
N ASN A 238 -8.45 -11.89 23.05
CA ASN A 238 -7.32 -12.74 22.68
C ASN A 238 -7.47 -13.27 21.24
N LYS A 239 -6.32 -13.51 20.57
CA LYS A 239 -6.25 -14.04 19.21
C LYS A 239 -6.98 -13.16 18.18
N LEU A 240 -7.00 -11.85 18.40
CA LEU A 240 -7.63 -10.89 17.49
C LEU A 240 -9.13 -11.12 17.25
N LEU A 241 -9.84 -11.78 18.15
CA LEU A 241 -11.26 -12.03 17.97
C LEU A 241 -12.07 -10.73 17.99
N SER A 242 -13.09 -10.64 17.15
CA SER A 242 -14.02 -9.49 17.11
C SER A 242 -14.94 -9.42 18.30
N GLY A 243 -15.15 -10.55 18.98
CA GLY A 243 -16.01 -10.68 20.17
C GLY A 243 -15.44 -11.67 21.17
N ARG A 244 -16.01 -11.64 22.36
CA ARG A 244 -15.65 -12.56 23.45
C ARG A 244 -16.22 -13.96 23.19
N VAL A 245 -15.43 -15.00 23.46
CA VAL A 245 -15.96 -16.36 23.54
C VAL A 245 -16.72 -16.50 24.87
N PRO A 246 -17.96 -17.06 24.88
CA PRO A 246 -18.66 -17.77 23.82
C PRO A 246 -19.49 -16.90 22.87
N GLN A 247 -19.67 -15.61 23.13
CA GLN A 247 -20.60 -14.72 22.40
C GLN A 247 -20.36 -14.71 20.89
N ILE A 248 -19.10 -14.70 20.45
CA ILE A 248 -18.78 -14.72 19.02
C ILE A 248 -19.27 -16.01 18.35
N CYS A 249 -19.31 -17.13 19.06
CA CYS A 249 -19.85 -18.38 18.53
C CYS A 249 -21.39 -18.33 18.50
N GLN A 250 -21.98 -17.77 19.54
CA GLN A 250 -23.43 -17.67 19.71
C GLN A 250 -24.10 -16.69 18.73
N SER A 251 -23.32 -15.83 18.04
CA SER A 251 -23.87 -14.99 16.98
C SER A 251 -24.42 -15.80 15.79
N CYS A 252 -23.97 -17.06 15.63
CA CYS A 252 -24.44 -17.96 14.59
C CYS A 252 -25.01 -19.28 15.17
N HIS A 253 -24.54 -19.70 16.35
CA HIS A 253 -24.92 -20.94 17.01
C HIS A 253 -25.84 -20.63 18.22
N ASP A 254 -27.10 -20.28 17.93
CA ASP A 254 -28.08 -19.83 18.93
C ASP A 254 -28.86 -20.99 19.58
N SER A 255 -29.12 -22.03 18.82
CA SER A 255 -29.90 -23.16 19.28
C SER A 255 -29.13 -24.46 19.16
N THR A 256 -29.05 -25.22 20.22
CA THR A 256 -28.20 -26.38 20.20
C THR A 256 -28.73 -27.53 21.02
N ARG A 257 -28.36 -28.69 20.62
CA ARG A 257 -28.51 -29.94 21.40
C ARG A 257 -27.58 -29.98 22.61
N HIS A 258 -26.96 -28.85 22.97
CA HIS A 258 -25.84 -28.76 23.82
C HIS A 258 -25.80 -27.34 24.40
N PRO A 259 -25.37 -27.09 25.62
CA PRO A 259 -25.57 -25.84 26.30
C PRO A 259 -24.69 -24.72 25.77
N SER A 260 -25.13 -24.06 24.74
CA SER A 260 -24.59 -22.78 24.30
C SER A 260 -25.42 -21.60 24.85
N THR A 261 -26.59 -21.84 25.38
CA THR A 261 -27.44 -20.83 26.04
C THR A 261 -27.01 -20.57 27.47
N PRO A 262 -27.16 -19.33 27.97
CA PRO A 262 -26.94 -19.06 29.39
C PRO A 262 -27.90 -19.87 30.24
N TYR A 263 -27.36 -20.58 31.22
CA TYR A 263 -28.19 -21.28 32.19
C TYR A 263 -28.88 -20.28 33.09
N THR A 264 -30.17 -20.49 33.26
CA THR A 264 -30.89 -19.87 34.38
C THR A 264 -30.98 -20.88 35.54
N ARG A 265 -31.34 -20.42 36.74
CA ARG A 265 -31.54 -21.32 37.85
C ARG A 265 -32.68 -22.34 37.62
N PHE A 266 -33.48 -22.14 36.57
CA PHE A 266 -34.62 -22.99 36.22
C PHE A 266 -34.33 -23.94 35.05
N GLU A 267 -33.26 -23.75 34.34
CA GLU A 267 -32.85 -24.55 33.20
C GLU A 267 -31.58 -25.33 33.54
N THR A 268 -31.74 -26.65 33.61
CA THR A 268 -30.65 -27.57 33.91
C THR A 268 -30.33 -28.44 32.70
N PHE A 269 -29.11 -28.95 32.63
CA PHE A 269 -28.80 -30.04 31.75
C PHE A 269 -29.73 -31.21 32.01
N GLN A 270 -30.04 -32.02 30.98
CA GLN A 270 -30.74 -33.25 31.18
C GLN A 270 -29.95 -34.13 32.14
N GLY A 271 -30.50 -34.30 33.36
CA GLY A 271 -29.90 -35.06 34.44
C GLY A 271 -30.19 -34.46 35.81
N PRO A 272 -30.08 -35.23 36.87
CA PRO A 272 -30.49 -34.83 38.22
C PRO A 272 -29.59 -33.77 38.86
N THR A 273 -28.43 -33.46 38.27
CA THR A 273 -27.49 -32.44 38.72
C THR A 273 -26.84 -31.71 37.58
N PRO A 274 -27.02 -30.38 37.49
CA PRO A 274 -26.27 -29.61 36.48
C PRO A 274 -24.79 -29.74 36.77
N SER A 275 -24.01 -30.10 35.75
CA SER A 275 -22.57 -30.12 35.91
C SER A 275 -22.04 -28.68 35.92
N ASN A 276 -21.61 -28.24 37.09
CA ASN A 276 -20.94 -26.95 37.23
C ASN A 276 -19.66 -26.83 36.36
N LYS A 277 -19.12 -27.96 35.89
CA LYS A 277 -17.97 -27.99 34.95
C LYS A 277 -18.29 -27.41 33.59
N MET A 278 -19.56 -27.25 33.25
CA MET A 278 -20.00 -26.68 31.99
C MET A 278 -20.34 -25.19 32.09
N PHE A 279 -20.49 -24.66 33.28
CA PHE A 279 -20.73 -23.24 33.50
C PHE A 279 -19.51 -22.39 33.11
N ALA A 280 -19.77 -21.26 32.47
CA ALA A 280 -18.76 -20.26 32.10
C ALA A 280 -17.58 -20.79 31.28
N ARG A 281 -17.72 -21.95 30.62
CA ARG A 281 -16.66 -22.49 29.78
C ARG A 281 -16.79 -22.02 28.34
N ALA A 282 -15.65 -21.69 27.76
CA ALA A 282 -15.57 -21.35 26.34
C ALA A 282 -15.81 -22.58 25.47
N CYS A 283 -16.54 -22.41 24.37
CA CYS A 283 -16.78 -23.46 23.36
C CYS A 283 -15.47 -24.12 22.92
N LEU A 284 -14.41 -23.31 22.80
CA LEU A 284 -13.06 -23.75 22.39
C LEU A 284 -12.38 -24.73 23.36
N ASN A 285 -12.89 -24.93 24.56
CA ASN A 285 -12.36 -25.95 25.48
C ASN A 285 -12.59 -27.36 24.95
N CYS A 286 -13.66 -27.55 24.19
CA CYS A 286 -14.00 -28.83 23.56
C CYS A 286 -13.85 -28.76 22.03
N HIS A 287 -14.32 -27.67 21.40
CA HIS A 287 -14.27 -27.45 19.97
C HIS A 287 -12.94 -26.76 19.56
N GLY A 288 -11.82 -27.45 19.77
CA GLY A 288 -10.48 -26.87 19.54
C GLY A 288 -10.08 -26.71 18.08
N ASN A 289 -10.72 -27.47 17.17
CA ASN A 289 -10.38 -27.50 15.74
C ASN A 289 -11.28 -26.59 14.89
N ILE A 290 -11.63 -25.43 15.42
CA ILE A 290 -12.63 -24.53 14.83
C ILE A 290 -12.29 -24.05 13.42
N HIS A 291 -11.02 -24.05 12.99
CA HIS A 291 -10.62 -23.64 11.65
C HIS A 291 -10.84 -24.76 10.62
N GLY A 292 -11.12 -25.98 11.06
CA GLY A 292 -11.33 -27.17 10.25
C GLY A 292 -10.74 -28.40 10.93
N SER A 293 -11.25 -29.56 10.58
CA SER A 293 -10.83 -30.83 11.17
C SER A 293 -10.60 -31.92 10.12
N ASN A 294 -9.57 -32.71 10.33
CA ASN A 294 -9.29 -33.92 9.58
C ASN A 294 -9.58 -35.20 10.42
N GLY A 295 -10.24 -35.05 11.57
CA GLY A 295 -10.64 -36.17 12.39
C GLY A 295 -11.67 -37.03 11.67
N PRO A 296 -11.44 -38.36 11.50
CA PRO A 296 -12.32 -39.23 10.71
C PRO A 296 -13.62 -39.59 11.45
N SER A 297 -13.73 -39.30 12.72
CA SER A 297 -14.88 -39.61 13.56
C SER A 297 -15.92 -38.50 13.59
N THR A 298 -17.09 -38.81 14.17
CA THR A 298 -18.12 -37.80 14.45
C THR A 298 -17.61 -36.63 15.33
N ARG A 299 -16.58 -36.87 16.15
CA ARG A 299 -15.90 -35.78 16.91
C ARG A 299 -15.20 -34.80 15.96
N GLY A 300 -14.51 -35.31 14.94
CA GLY A 300 -13.90 -34.48 13.93
C GLY A 300 -14.91 -33.60 13.20
N LYS A 301 -16.05 -34.18 12.81
CA LYS A 301 -17.17 -33.47 12.16
C LYS A 301 -17.69 -32.26 12.96
N VAL A 302 -17.61 -32.31 14.28
CA VAL A 302 -18.04 -31.22 15.18
C VAL A 302 -16.85 -30.49 15.81
N PHE A 303 -15.66 -30.58 15.23
CA PHE A 303 -14.45 -29.86 15.62
C PHE A 303 -13.95 -30.15 17.04
N VAL A 304 -14.32 -31.25 17.61
CA VAL A 304 -13.84 -31.72 18.92
C VAL A 304 -12.51 -32.45 18.73
N ARG A 305 -11.56 -32.21 19.65
CA ARG A 305 -10.29 -32.96 19.69
C ARG A 305 -10.47 -34.40 20.11
#